data_0d24f557f5b56a72e64b7fd4a59d96e6
#
_entry.id   0d24f557f5b56a72e64b7fd4a59d96e6
#
_cell.length_a   1.000
_cell.length_b   1.000
_cell.length_c   1.000
_cell.angle_alpha   90.00
_cell.angle_beta   90.00
_cell.angle_gamma   90.00
#
_symmetry.space_group_name_H-M   'P 1'
#
loop_
_entity.id
_entity.type
_entity.pdbx_description
1 polymer ?
#
loop_
_entity_poly.entity_id
_entity_poly.type
_entity_poly.pdbx_seq_one_letter_code
_entity_poly.pdbx_strand_id
1 'polypeptide(L)'
;VAVCFALVTFLLSSVVKTFIDILFTKGELVQTENLKKFSTAVSKSLEVADIVEEISTVIQETLAVETIYICLADQAGENYETAHRSRPISGVNITIRGDNPMVEWMRQNRRCIQISEFRRTVLFKSMWEEEKQLIRELGIQCMLPLQDEESLAGIVLLASKKKGKSYGYDDLNFLESVSSIASIAVRNSRL
;
A
#
# COMPACT_ATOMS: atom_id res chain seq x y z
N VAL A 1 -3.26 -42.28 31.85
CA VAL A 1 -4.11 -41.15 31.46
C VAL A 1 -3.25 -39.91 31.16
N ALA A 2 -2.34 -39.48 32.04
CA ALA A 2 -1.49 -38.30 31.84
C ALA A 2 -0.58 -38.36 30.60
N VAL A 3 0.02 -39.51 30.32
CA VAL A 3 0.91 -39.76 29.15
C VAL A 3 0.13 -39.68 27.85
N CYS A 4 -1.07 -40.23 27.80
CA CYS A 4 -1.94 -40.14 26.60
C CYS A 4 -2.37 -38.67 26.32
N PHE A 5 -2.64 -37.91 27.36
CA PHE A 5 -3.03 -36.49 27.22
C PHE A 5 -1.84 -35.65 26.69
N ALA A 6 -0.62 -35.89 27.21
CA ALA A 6 0.59 -35.24 26.74
C ALA A 6 0.90 -35.56 25.28
N LEU A 7 0.73 -36.80 24.85
CA LEU A 7 0.90 -37.23 23.45
C LEU A 7 -0.11 -36.59 22.50
N VAL A 8 -1.37 -36.51 22.90
CA VAL A 8 -2.43 -35.88 22.10
C VAL A 8 -2.18 -34.37 21.97
N THR A 9 -1.80 -33.67 23.04
CA THR A 9 -1.47 -32.23 22.97
C THR A 9 -0.23 -31.95 22.15
N PHE A 10 0.79 -32.81 22.19
CA PHE A 10 1.99 -32.71 21.35
C PHE A 10 1.67 -32.91 19.87
N LEU A 11 0.88 -33.92 19.52
CA LEU A 11 0.45 -34.17 18.12
C LEU A 11 -0.43 -33.04 17.60
N LEU A 12 -1.37 -32.52 18.41
CA LEU A 12 -2.20 -31.38 18.03
C LEU A 12 -1.37 -30.12 17.77
N SER A 13 -0.40 -29.85 18.65
CA SER A 13 0.49 -28.69 18.49
C SER A 13 1.38 -28.81 17.26
N SER A 14 1.84 -29.99 16.91
CA SER A 14 2.63 -30.25 15.71
C SER A 14 1.82 -30.06 14.43
N VAL A 15 0.58 -30.58 14.39
CA VAL A 15 -0.33 -30.39 13.25
C VAL A 15 -0.69 -28.93 13.06
N VAL A 16 -1.00 -28.21 14.16
CA VAL A 16 -1.31 -26.78 14.13
C VAL A 16 -0.12 -25.96 13.62
N LYS A 17 1.11 -26.25 14.10
CA LYS A 17 2.33 -25.60 13.60
C LYS A 17 2.52 -25.83 12.11
N THR A 18 2.43 -27.06 11.65
CA THR A 18 2.59 -27.39 10.21
C THR A 18 1.52 -26.68 9.36
N PHE A 19 0.29 -26.58 9.85
CA PHE A 19 -0.78 -25.85 9.15
C PHE A 19 -0.51 -24.35 9.09
N ILE A 20 -0.03 -23.77 10.17
CA ILE A 20 0.37 -22.35 10.23
C ILE A 20 1.54 -22.12 9.26
N ASP A 21 2.59 -22.92 9.32
CA ASP A 21 3.75 -22.77 8.43
C ASP A 21 3.37 -22.88 6.95
N ILE A 22 2.49 -23.82 6.58
CA ILE A 22 1.99 -23.95 5.20
C ILE A 22 1.20 -22.72 4.76
N LEU A 23 0.37 -22.15 5.63
CA LEU A 23 -0.44 -20.97 5.31
C LEU A 23 0.42 -19.72 5.16
N PHE A 24 1.41 -19.51 6.04
CA PHE A 24 2.35 -18.39 5.95
C PHE A 24 3.26 -18.50 4.72
N THR A 25 3.86 -19.67 4.49
CA THR A 25 4.75 -19.89 3.34
C THR A 25 4.04 -19.70 1.99
N LYS A 26 2.77 -20.09 1.89
CA LYS A 26 1.97 -19.86 0.67
C LYS A 26 1.70 -18.38 0.42
N GLY A 27 1.44 -17.61 1.45
CA GLY A 27 1.22 -16.16 1.34
C GLY A 27 2.47 -15.43 0.82
N GLU A 28 3.63 -15.71 1.38
CA GLU A 28 4.90 -15.12 0.98
C GLU A 28 5.31 -15.51 -0.45
N LEU A 29 5.09 -16.78 -0.86
CA LEU A 29 5.37 -17.24 -2.21
C LEU A 29 4.53 -16.50 -3.26
N VAL A 30 3.24 -16.29 -2.99
CA VAL A 30 2.33 -15.56 -3.89
C VAL A 30 2.75 -14.09 -3.99
N GLN A 31 3.10 -13.45 -2.88
CA GLN A 31 3.56 -12.07 -2.88
C GLN A 31 4.86 -11.91 -3.68
N THR A 32 5.82 -12.81 -3.49
CA THR A 32 7.10 -12.81 -4.22
C THR A 32 6.91 -13.02 -5.73
N GLU A 33 6.03 -13.94 -6.12
CA GLU A 33 5.73 -14.17 -7.55
C GLU A 33 5.05 -12.95 -8.18
N ASN A 34 4.10 -12.35 -7.50
CA ASN A 34 3.42 -11.15 -7.98
C ASN A 34 4.37 -9.95 -8.08
N LEU A 35 5.29 -9.78 -7.13
CA LEU A 35 6.34 -8.75 -7.21
C LEU A 35 7.26 -8.95 -8.43
N LYS A 36 7.63 -10.19 -8.73
CA LYS A 36 8.46 -10.50 -9.90
C LYS A 36 7.73 -10.20 -11.20
N LYS A 37 6.45 -10.57 -11.30
CA LYS A 37 5.61 -10.24 -12.46
C LYS A 37 5.47 -8.73 -12.63
N PHE A 38 5.16 -8.02 -11.53
CA PHE A 38 5.06 -6.57 -11.50
C PHE A 38 6.36 -5.89 -11.95
N SER A 39 7.50 -6.27 -11.39
CA SER A 39 8.81 -5.73 -11.78
C SER A 39 9.07 -5.90 -13.28
N THR A 40 8.70 -7.06 -13.85
CA THR A 40 8.86 -7.34 -15.27
C THR A 40 7.92 -6.50 -16.15
N ALA A 41 6.65 -6.33 -15.72
CA ALA A 41 5.65 -5.55 -16.43
C ALA A 41 6.05 -4.07 -16.46
N VAL A 42 6.36 -3.51 -15.31
CA VAL A 42 6.73 -2.09 -15.14
C VAL A 42 8.02 -1.74 -15.87
N SER A 43 9.00 -2.66 -15.92
CA SER A 43 10.26 -2.44 -16.67
C SER A 43 10.06 -2.33 -18.19
N LYS A 44 8.93 -2.79 -18.72
CA LYS A 44 8.58 -2.69 -20.14
C LYS A 44 7.66 -1.52 -20.44
N SER A 45 7.04 -0.94 -19.43
CA SER A 45 6.10 0.16 -19.56
C SER A 45 6.85 1.48 -19.73
N LEU A 46 6.54 2.20 -20.79
CA LEU A 46 7.14 3.52 -21.09
C LEU A 46 6.22 4.67 -20.68
N GLU A 47 4.92 4.41 -20.57
CA GLU A 47 3.94 5.43 -20.24
C GLU A 47 3.55 5.38 -18.76
N VAL A 48 3.43 6.55 -18.13
CA VAL A 48 3.01 6.69 -16.73
C VAL A 48 1.65 6.03 -16.47
N ALA A 49 0.74 6.11 -17.44
CA ALA A 49 -0.59 5.51 -17.36
C ALA A 49 -0.54 3.98 -17.15
N ASP A 50 0.30 3.29 -17.92
CA ASP A 50 0.48 1.84 -17.80
C ASP A 50 1.10 1.48 -16.46
N ILE A 51 2.08 2.27 -16.00
CA ILE A 51 2.76 2.03 -14.71
C ILE A 51 1.78 2.13 -13.55
N VAL A 52 0.92 3.15 -13.52
CA VAL A 52 -0.05 3.31 -12.42
C VAL A 52 -1.14 2.24 -12.45
N GLU A 53 -1.51 1.75 -13.63
CA GLU A 53 -2.42 0.61 -13.77
C GLU A 53 -1.80 -0.68 -13.23
N GLU A 54 -0.55 -0.97 -13.56
CA GLU A 54 0.19 -2.12 -13.04
C GLU A 54 0.36 -2.07 -11.51
N ILE A 55 0.66 -0.89 -10.94
CA ILE A 55 0.71 -0.69 -9.49
C ILE A 55 -0.65 -1.03 -8.86
N SER A 56 -1.72 -0.52 -9.41
CA SER A 56 -3.08 -0.76 -8.93
C SER A 56 -3.43 -2.25 -9.00
N THR A 57 -3.13 -2.90 -10.12
CA THR A 57 -3.44 -4.31 -10.36
C THR A 57 -2.70 -5.22 -9.39
N VAL A 58 -1.37 -5.07 -9.25
CA VAL A 58 -0.59 -5.94 -8.36
C VAL A 58 -1.01 -5.81 -6.90
N ILE A 59 -1.32 -4.60 -6.43
CA ILE A 59 -1.78 -4.37 -5.06
C ILE A 59 -3.19 -4.97 -4.88
N GLN A 60 -4.09 -4.77 -5.83
CA GLN A 60 -5.47 -5.24 -5.73
C GLN A 60 -5.55 -6.77 -5.76
N GLU A 61 -4.78 -7.43 -6.62
CA GLU A 61 -4.74 -8.89 -6.73
C GLU A 61 -4.10 -9.54 -5.50
N THR A 62 -3.02 -8.95 -4.99
CA THR A 62 -2.27 -9.53 -3.88
C THR A 62 -2.94 -9.30 -2.53
N LEU A 63 -3.39 -8.07 -2.27
CA LEU A 63 -3.93 -7.69 -0.95
C LEU A 63 -5.45 -7.64 -0.89
N ALA A 64 -6.14 -7.85 -2.01
CA ALA A 64 -7.59 -7.77 -2.13
C ALA A 64 -8.17 -6.43 -1.60
N VAL A 65 -7.53 -5.32 -1.96
CA VAL A 65 -7.98 -3.96 -1.61
C VAL A 65 -9.26 -3.63 -2.37
N GLU A 66 -10.20 -2.94 -1.72
CA GLU A 66 -11.48 -2.59 -2.34
C GLU A 66 -11.35 -1.48 -3.37
N THR A 67 -10.61 -0.44 -3.02
CA THR A 67 -10.41 0.72 -3.90
C THR A 67 -9.01 1.28 -3.70
N ILE A 68 -8.36 1.65 -4.81
CA ILE A 68 -7.03 2.21 -4.86
C ILE A 68 -7.10 3.53 -5.64
N TYR A 69 -6.48 4.56 -5.09
CA TYR A 69 -6.25 5.83 -5.77
C TYR A 69 -4.75 6.08 -5.84
N ILE A 70 -4.27 6.50 -7.00
CA ILE A 70 -2.87 6.86 -7.19
C ILE A 70 -2.82 8.34 -7.55
N CYS A 71 -2.16 9.12 -6.71
CA CYS A 71 -1.93 10.53 -6.93
C CYS A 71 -0.46 10.74 -7.27
N LEU A 72 -0.19 11.45 -8.36
CA LEU A 72 1.17 11.76 -8.79
C LEU A 72 1.45 13.24 -8.59
N ALA A 73 2.71 13.57 -8.28
CA ALA A 73 3.16 14.94 -8.15
C ALA A 73 2.89 15.72 -9.46
N ASP A 74 2.43 16.95 -9.35
CA ASP A 74 2.37 17.89 -10.46
C ASP A 74 3.78 18.30 -10.93
N GLN A 75 3.87 19.08 -12.01
CA GLN A 75 5.16 19.51 -12.56
C GLN A 75 5.98 20.38 -11.60
N ALA A 76 5.29 21.11 -10.72
CA ALA A 76 5.94 21.95 -9.72
C ALA A 76 6.32 21.18 -8.44
N GLY A 77 5.78 19.98 -8.24
CA GLY A 77 5.96 19.19 -7.00
C GLY A 77 5.19 19.76 -5.81
N GLU A 78 4.26 20.69 -6.07
CA GLU A 78 3.50 21.39 -5.03
C GLU A 78 2.26 20.61 -4.60
N ASN A 79 1.67 19.81 -5.51
CA ASN A 79 0.48 19.02 -5.24
C ASN A 79 0.60 17.62 -5.82
N TYR A 80 -0.20 16.71 -5.29
CA TYR A 80 -0.38 15.35 -5.79
C TYR A 80 -1.80 15.19 -6.29
N GLU A 81 -1.95 15.00 -7.60
CA GLU A 81 -3.24 14.93 -8.27
C GLU A 81 -3.56 13.50 -8.71
N THR A 82 -4.84 13.15 -8.75
CA THR A 82 -5.29 11.81 -9.13
C THR A 82 -4.86 11.48 -10.56
N ALA A 83 -4.01 10.47 -10.71
CA ALA A 83 -3.60 9.87 -11.98
C ALA A 83 -4.36 8.58 -12.29
N HIS A 84 -4.73 7.79 -11.27
CA HIS A 84 -5.43 6.51 -11.47
C HIS A 84 -6.41 6.21 -10.33
N ARG A 85 -7.46 5.44 -10.67
CA ARG A 85 -8.45 4.90 -9.72
C ARG A 85 -8.86 3.51 -10.15
N SER A 86 -8.83 2.55 -9.24
CA SER A 86 -9.23 1.17 -9.54
C SER A 86 -10.75 0.99 -9.71
N ARG A 87 -11.56 1.97 -9.28
CA ARG A 87 -13.02 2.01 -9.50
C ARG A 87 -13.44 3.38 -9.99
N PRO A 88 -14.25 3.46 -11.06
CA PRO A 88 -14.79 4.73 -11.52
C PRO A 88 -15.83 5.23 -10.51
N ILE A 89 -15.45 6.20 -9.70
CA ILE A 89 -16.38 6.96 -8.86
C ILE A 89 -16.51 8.33 -9.50
N SER A 90 -17.70 8.67 -9.99
CA SER A 90 -17.93 9.93 -10.67
C SER A 90 -17.71 11.12 -9.71
N GLY A 91 -16.95 12.11 -10.17
CA GLY A 91 -16.91 13.43 -9.55
C GLY A 91 -15.87 13.67 -8.44
N VAL A 92 -15.06 12.71 -8.02
CA VAL A 92 -14.05 12.93 -6.97
C VAL A 92 -12.66 13.14 -7.59
N ASN A 93 -12.18 14.35 -7.69
CA ASN A 93 -10.76 14.64 -7.89
C ASN A 93 -10.08 14.75 -6.53
N ILE A 94 -9.03 13.96 -6.32
CA ILE A 94 -8.23 14.01 -5.11
C ILE A 94 -7.02 14.87 -5.43
N THR A 95 -6.86 15.93 -4.66
CA THR A 95 -5.65 16.75 -4.65
C THR A 95 -5.12 16.75 -3.23
N ILE A 96 -3.88 16.31 -3.06
CA ILE A 96 -3.16 16.33 -1.78
C ILE A 96 -2.09 17.40 -1.89
N ARG A 97 -2.10 18.35 -0.98
CA ARG A 97 -1.12 19.44 -0.96
C ARG A 97 0.25 18.92 -0.54
N GLY A 98 1.29 19.45 -1.16
CA GLY A 98 2.68 19.08 -0.83
C GLY A 98 3.16 19.55 0.54
N ASP A 99 2.49 20.54 1.13
CA ASP A 99 2.72 21.02 2.51
C ASP A 99 1.88 20.30 3.57
N ASN A 100 1.12 19.25 3.17
CA ASN A 100 0.37 18.43 4.08
C ASN A 100 1.32 17.71 5.07
N PRO A 101 1.04 17.72 6.39
CA PRO A 101 1.88 17.06 7.40
C PRO A 101 2.14 15.56 7.14
N MET A 102 1.19 14.86 6.49
CA MET A 102 1.41 13.46 6.09
C MET A 102 2.43 13.33 4.96
N VAL A 103 2.38 14.24 3.99
CA VAL A 103 3.32 14.27 2.87
C VAL A 103 4.73 14.52 3.38
N GLU A 104 4.88 15.49 4.27
CA GLU A 104 6.16 15.77 4.90
C GLU A 104 6.69 14.57 5.71
N TRP A 105 5.80 13.91 6.46
CA TRP A 105 6.17 12.70 7.19
C TRP A 105 6.63 11.59 6.24
N MET A 106 5.93 11.38 5.11
CA MET A 106 6.31 10.38 4.10
C MET A 106 7.69 10.67 3.49
N ARG A 107 7.96 11.94 3.15
CA ARG A 107 9.26 12.36 2.63
C ARG A 107 10.40 12.04 3.59
N GLN A 108 10.20 12.27 4.89
CA GLN A 108 11.22 12.04 5.92
C GLN A 108 11.40 10.57 6.26
N ASN A 109 10.31 9.81 6.34
CA ASN A 109 10.34 8.43 6.86
C ASN A 109 10.36 7.35 5.78
N ARG A 110 9.91 7.65 4.56
CA ARG A 110 9.87 6.74 3.41
C ARG A 110 9.11 5.44 3.67
N ARG A 111 8.08 5.49 4.49
CA ARG A 111 7.30 4.33 4.93
C ARG A 111 5.81 4.52 4.68
N CYS A 112 5.11 3.39 4.62
CA CYS A 112 3.66 3.40 4.63
C CYS A 112 3.10 4.05 5.89
N ILE A 113 2.00 4.80 5.72
CA ILE A 113 1.20 5.32 6.84
C ILE A 113 -0.03 4.42 7.02
N GLN A 114 -0.15 3.79 8.18
CA GLN A 114 -1.42 3.21 8.61
C GLN A 114 -2.25 4.30 9.29
N ILE A 115 -3.42 4.60 8.74
CA ILE A 115 -4.28 5.69 9.25
C ILE A 115 -4.72 5.45 10.70
N SER A 116 -4.94 4.19 11.09
CA SER A 116 -5.31 3.83 12.48
C SER A 116 -4.25 4.24 13.52
N GLU A 117 -2.97 4.17 13.14
CA GLU A 117 -1.85 4.59 14.00
C GLU A 117 -1.60 6.09 13.88
N PHE A 118 -1.60 6.60 12.64
CA PHE A 118 -1.31 8.01 12.36
C PHE A 118 -2.31 8.97 13.00
N ARG A 119 -3.59 8.58 13.11
CA ARG A 119 -4.65 9.36 13.80
C ARG A 119 -4.31 9.75 15.24
N ARG A 120 -3.41 9.01 15.89
CA ARG A 120 -2.99 9.26 17.28
C ARG A 120 -1.87 10.29 17.37
N THR A 121 -1.25 10.65 16.26
CA THR A 121 -0.12 11.58 16.22
C THR A 121 -0.55 13.04 16.26
N VAL A 122 0.37 13.91 16.68
CA VAL A 122 0.16 15.37 16.61
C VAL A 122 0.05 15.83 15.15
N LEU A 123 0.77 15.19 14.24
CA LEU A 123 0.76 15.51 12.81
C LEU A 123 -0.64 15.34 12.20
N PHE A 124 -1.33 14.25 12.52
CA PHE A 124 -2.72 14.07 12.06
C PHE A 124 -3.65 15.14 12.62
N LYS A 125 -3.45 15.53 13.87
CA LYS A 125 -4.27 16.58 14.51
C LYS A 125 -4.07 17.95 13.85
N SER A 126 -2.87 18.25 13.34
CA SER A 126 -2.55 19.51 12.67
C SER A 126 -3.02 19.59 11.23
N MET A 127 -3.47 18.49 10.62
CA MET A 127 -4.05 18.51 9.28
C MET A 127 -5.34 19.31 9.21
N TRP A 128 -5.64 19.87 8.03
CA TRP A 128 -6.89 20.53 7.75
C TRP A 128 -8.09 19.57 7.86
N GLU A 129 -9.23 20.07 8.27
CA GLU A 129 -10.40 19.20 8.48
C GLU A 129 -10.90 18.60 7.17
N GLU A 130 -10.80 19.34 6.06
CA GLU A 130 -11.15 18.87 4.72
C GLU A 130 -10.31 17.67 4.31
N GLU A 131 -9.02 17.66 4.63
CA GLU A 131 -8.11 16.53 4.35
C GLU A 131 -8.46 15.30 5.19
N LYS A 132 -8.76 15.51 6.47
CA LYS A 132 -9.22 14.43 7.35
C LYS A 132 -10.57 13.87 6.89
N GLN A 133 -11.45 14.73 6.40
CA GLN A 133 -12.75 14.35 5.86
C GLN A 133 -12.58 13.52 4.59
N LEU A 134 -11.71 13.93 3.67
CA LEU A 134 -11.38 13.17 2.46
C LEU A 134 -10.90 11.74 2.79
N ILE A 135 -9.99 11.59 3.75
CA ILE A 135 -9.51 10.28 4.20
C ILE A 135 -10.67 9.42 4.72
N ARG A 136 -11.61 10.02 5.48
CA ARG A 136 -12.78 9.30 6.02
C ARG A 136 -13.76 8.90 4.92
N GLU A 137 -14.10 9.81 4.01
CA GLU A 137 -15.07 9.58 2.94
C GLU A 137 -14.60 8.55 1.93
N LEU A 138 -13.31 8.56 1.60
CA LEU A 138 -12.70 7.56 0.72
C LEU A 138 -12.39 6.23 1.44
N GLY A 139 -12.61 6.15 2.75
CA GLY A 139 -12.33 4.95 3.53
C GLY A 139 -10.86 4.55 3.55
N ILE A 140 -9.94 5.51 3.43
CA ILE A 140 -8.50 5.25 3.35
C ILE A 140 -8.00 4.68 4.68
N GLN A 141 -7.31 3.54 4.59
CA GLN A 141 -6.72 2.86 5.73
C GLN A 141 -5.19 2.81 5.69
N CYS A 142 -4.61 2.86 4.49
CA CYS A 142 -3.17 2.88 4.33
C CYS A 142 -2.77 3.85 3.21
N MET A 143 -1.63 4.51 3.35
CA MET A 143 -1.03 5.36 2.33
C MET A 143 0.39 4.90 2.08
N LEU A 144 0.74 4.76 0.81
CA LEU A 144 2.04 4.29 0.35
C LEU A 144 2.74 5.41 -0.43
N PRO A 145 3.90 5.91 0.02
CA PRO A 145 4.68 6.86 -0.78
C PRO A 145 5.33 6.15 -1.96
N LEU A 146 5.22 6.70 -3.16
CA LEU A 146 6.05 6.34 -4.31
C LEU A 146 7.28 7.25 -4.30
N GLN A 147 8.31 6.86 -3.56
CA GLN A 147 9.46 7.69 -3.25
C GLN A 147 10.77 6.94 -3.48
N ASP A 148 11.72 7.61 -4.10
CA ASP A 148 13.12 7.22 -4.18
C ASP A 148 14.01 8.10 -3.28
N GLU A 149 15.33 8.11 -3.55
CA GLU A 149 16.28 8.90 -2.76
C GLU A 149 16.13 10.41 -3.01
N GLU A 150 15.61 10.81 -4.16
CA GLU A 150 15.59 12.20 -4.62
C GLU A 150 14.25 12.88 -4.40
N SER A 151 13.13 12.15 -4.61
CA SER A 151 11.81 12.77 -4.62
C SER A 151 10.66 11.82 -4.25
N LEU A 152 9.56 12.40 -3.77
CA LEU A 152 8.27 11.75 -3.64
C LEU A 152 7.49 11.97 -4.96
N ALA A 153 7.53 10.96 -5.83
CA ALA A 153 6.91 11.03 -7.16
C ALA A 153 5.37 10.89 -7.12
N GLY A 154 4.84 10.25 -6.07
CA GLY A 154 3.42 10.02 -5.93
C GLY A 154 3.02 9.41 -4.59
N ILE A 155 1.72 9.26 -4.39
CA ILE A 155 1.12 8.67 -3.20
C ILE A 155 0.01 7.72 -3.63
N VAL A 156 0.06 6.48 -3.14
CA VAL A 156 -1.01 5.49 -3.34
C VAL A 156 -1.89 5.49 -2.08
N LEU A 157 -3.17 5.73 -2.26
CA LEU A 157 -4.17 5.70 -1.20
C LEU A 157 -4.94 4.39 -1.29
N LEU A 158 -4.92 3.63 -0.22
CA LEU A 158 -5.51 2.30 -0.13
C LEU A 158 -6.70 2.31 0.81
N ALA A 159 -7.87 1.97 0.29
CA ALA A 159 -9.07 1.79 1.10
C ALA A 159 -9.02 0.47 1.89
N SER A 160 -10.12 0.05 2.48
CA SER A 160 -10.22 -1.21 3.21
C SER A 160 -9.93 -2.42 2.32
N LYS A 161 -9.39 -3.46 2.93
CA LYS A 161 -9.30 -4.79 2.30
C LYS A 161 -10.67 -5.46 2.32
N LYS A 162 -10.96 -6.25 1.30
CA LYS A 162 -12.16 -7.10 1.28
C LYS A 162 -12.23 -7.93 2.56
N LYS A 163 -13.44 -8.14 3.08
CA LYS A 163 -13.71 -8.83 4.36
C LYS A 163 -13.22 -8.09 5.62
N GLY A 164 -12.98 -6.78 5.55
CA GLY A 164 -12.67 -5.94 6.72
C GLY A 164 -11.33 -6.25 7.42
N LYS A 165 -10.39 -6.91 6.73
CA LYS A 165 -9.07 -7.19 7.29
C LYS A 165 -8.22 -5.91 7.35
N SER A 166 -7.48 -5.72 8.43
CA SER A 166 -6.46 -4.67 8.55
C SER A 166 -5.21 -5.02 7.74
N TYR A 167 -4.39 -4.01 7.45
CA TYR A 167 -3.06 -4.20 6.86
C TYR A 167 -2.12 -4.74 7.93
N GLY A 168 -1.56 -5.94 7.71
CA GLY A 168 -0.58 -6.57 8.59
C GLY A 168 0.87 -6.24 8.18
N TYR A 169 1.82 -6.75 8.94
CA TYR A 169 3.25 -6.56 8.71
C TYR A 169 3.68 -7.01 7.29
N ASP A 170 3.25 -8.19 6.86
CA ASP A 170 3.59 -8.73 5.54
C ASP A 170 2.99 -7.89 4.41
N ASP A 171 1.76 -7.38 4.60
CA ASP A 171 1.14 -6.46 3.64
C ASP A 171 1.97 -5.17 3.47
N LEU A 172 2.48 -4.61 4.58
CA LEU A 172 3.29 -3.39 4.54
C LEU A 172 4.64 -3.63 3.87
N ASN A 173 5.31 -4.76 4.15
CA ASN A 173 6.55 -5.15 3.49
C ASN A 173 6.35 -5.33 1.98
N PHE A 174 5.24 -5.95 1.57
CA PHE A 174 4.88 -6.08 0.17
C PHE A 174 4.68 -4.70 -0.47
N LEU A 175 3.91 -3.81 0.16
CA LEU A 175 3.66 -2.46 -0.32
C LEU A 175 4.96 -1.64 -0.44
N GLU A 176 5.86 -1.73 0.53
CA GLU A 176 7.16 -1.05 0.46
C GLU A 176 8.03 -1.59 -0.68
N SER A 177 7.94 -2.88 -0.99
CA SER A 177 8.61 -3.48 -2.15
C SER A 177 8.02 -2.98 -3.48
N VAL A 178 6.69 -2.89 -3.56
CA VAL A 178 6.00 -2.29 -4.72
C VAL A 178 6.42 -0.83 -4.87
N SER A 179 6.47 -0.05 -3.78
CA SER A 179 6.90 1.35 -3.80
C SER A 179 8.30 1.52 -4.39
N SER A 180 9.26 0.70 -3.95
CA SER A 180 10.65 0.78 -4.42
C SER A 180 10.78 0.54 -5.92
N ILE A 181 10.02 -0.41 -6.47
CA ILE A 181 10.02 -0.70 -7.91
C ILE A 181 9.30 0.41 -8.68
N ALA A 182 8.12 0.81 -8.19
CA ALA A 182 7.25 1.77 -8.85
C ALA A 182 7.84 3.18 -8.91
N SER A 183 8.50 3.64 -7.84
CA SER A 183 9.10 4.98 -7.79
C SER A 183 10.14 5.19 -8.88
N ILE A 184 11.00 4.20 -9.11
CA ILE A 184 12.01 4.23 -10.17
C ILE A 184 11.34 4.30 -11.55
N ALA A 185 10.31 3.50 -11.77
CA ALA A 185 9.61 3.45 -13.05
C ALA A 185 8.86 4.75 -13.35
N VAL A 186 8.11 5.28 -12.38
CA VAL A 186 7.41 6.57 -12.52
C VAL A 186 8.38 7.71 -12.80
N ARG A 187 9.54 7.73 -12.14
CA ARG A 187 10.56 8.73 -12.43
C ARG A 187 11.10 8.60 -13.85
N ASN A 188 11.47 7.40 -14.26
CA ASN A 188 12.05 7.16 -15.57
C ASN A 188 11.09 7.48 -16.74
N SER A 189 9.79 7.31 -16.52
CA SER A 189 8.76 7.63 -17.54
C SER A 189 8.45 9.13 -17.65
N ARG A 190 8.98 9.96 -16.73
CA ARG A 190 8.80 11.43 -16.72
C ARG A 190 10.02 12.19 -17.24
N LEU A 191 11.14 11.49 -17.51
CA LEU A 191 12.35 12.05 -18.12
C LEU A 191 12.24 12.08 -19.65
#